data_9b324a53139e51cb96780b746fe80fb3
#
_entry.id   9b324a53139e51cb96780b746fe80fb3
#
_cell.length_a   1.000
_cell.length_b   1.000
_cell.length_c   1.000
_cell.angle_alpha   90.00
_cell.angle_beta   90.00
_cell.angle_gamma   90.00
#
_symmetry.space_group_name_H-M   'P 1'
#
loop_
_entity.id
_entity.type
_entity.pdbx_description
1 polymer ?
#
loop_
_entity_poly.entity_id
_entity_poly.type
_entity_poly.pdbx_seq_one_letter_code
_entity_poly.pdbx_strand_id
1 'polypeptide(L)'
;MLELTKILLTGFTASGKTTVGQFLQKKGAYYLETDKIVHKLLSPNTGAGKKVIDLLGEDIIATDTLDRRAIASKVFKQPNLLRNLESILHTEVLREIKAQYQRVCKERKFKFFVCEIPVLTEEVMAENWDLILKVDSKEEDGFQRFVDRTSCNQEYYHERVSRQRELM
;
A
#
# COMPACT_ATOMS: atom_id res chain seq x y z
N MET A 1 26.03 17.54 -5.36
CA MET A 1 24.94 16.87 -6.10
C MET A 1 23.85 16.55 -5.09
N LEU A 2 22.63 17.03 -5.24
CA LEU A 2 21.57 16.76 -4.27
C LEU A 2 21.18 15.29 -4.40
N GLU A 3 21.48 14.50 -3.38
CA GLU A 3 21.08 13.11 -3.28
C GLU A 3 19.55 13.03 -3.06
N LEU A 4 18.88 12.12 -3.76
CA LEU A 4 17.42 11.92 -3.63
C LEU A 4 17.13 11.25 -2.28
N THR A 5 16.53 11.98 -1.35
CA THR A 5 16.14 11.45 -0.04
C THR A 5 14.93 10.54 -0.17
N LYS A 6 15.06 9.29 0.26
CA LYS A 6 14.01 8.24 0.21
C LYS A 6 13.25 8.20 1.53
N ILE A 7 11.97 8.57 1.50
CA ILE A 7 11.12 8.74 2.67
C ILE A 7 10.01 7.69 2.68
N LEU A 8 9.92 6.92 3.76
CA LEU A 8 8.77 6.07 4.06
C LEU A 8 7.71 6.89 4.79
N LEU A 9 6.52 6.99 4.22
CA LEU A 9 5.35 7.62 4.84
C LEU A 9 4.39 6.54 5.32
N THR A 10 4.18 6.44 6.63
CA THR A 10 3.36 5.41 7.24
C THR A 10 2.42 5.96 8.31
N GLY A 11 1.58 5.11 8.89
CA GLY A 11 0.61 5.46 9.93
C GLY A 11 -0.66 4.61 9.81
N PHE A 12 -1.51 4.67 10.81
CA PHE A 12 -2.73 3.86 10.87
C PHE A 12 -3.74 4.21 9.76
N THR A 13 -4.69 3.32 9.56
CA THR A 13 -5.82 3.52 8.65
C THR A 13 -6.50 4.87 8.96
N ALA A 14 -6.74 5.66 7.92
CA ALA A 14 -7.37 6.99 7.97
C ALA A 14 -6.66 8.04 8.85
N SER A 15 -5.38 7.86 9.21
CA SER A 15 -4.59 8.85 9.96
C SER A 15 -4.28 10.13 9.18
N GLY A 16 -4.49 10.17 7.86
CA GLY A 16 -4.19 11.33 7.02
C GLY A 16 -2.91 11.22 6.18
N LYS A 17 -2.31 10.04 6.06
CA LYS A 17 -1.11 9.80 5.24
C LYS A 17 -1.20 10.41 3.84
N THR A 18 -2.27 10.08 3.13
CA THR A 18 -2.49 10.56 1.75
C THR A 18 -2.55 12.09 1.68
N THR A 19 -3.14 12.74 2.68
CA THR A 19 -3.16 14.21 2.79
C THR A 19 -1.74 14.77 2.93
N VAL A 20 -0.93 14.16 3.79
CA VAL A 20 0.49 14.53 3.98
C VAL A 20 1.28 14.27 2.70
N GLY A 21 1.11 13.10 2.08
CA GLY A 21 1.79 12.75 0.82
C GLY A 21 1.48 13.74 -0.30
N GLN A 22 0.21 14.08 -0.48
CA GLN A 22 -0.23 15.07 -1.48
C GLN A 22 0.30 16.49 -1.16
N PHE A 23 0.38 16.85 0.11
CA PHE A 23 1.00 18.12 0.51
C PHE A 23 2.48 18.14 0.13
N LEU A 24 3.24 17.08 0.44
CA LEU A 24 4.64 16.96 0.06
C LEU A 24 4.83 16.98 -1.47
N GLN A 25 3.93 16.34 -2.21
CA GLN A 25 3.92 16.39 -3.67
C GLN A 25 3.76 17.82 -4.20
N LYS A 26 2.83 18.60 -3.63
CA LYS A 26 2.66 20.03 -3.97
C LYS A 26 3.90 20.87 -3.65
N LYS A 27 4.74 20.42 -2.71
CA LYS A 27 6.02 21.02 -2.35
C LYS A 27 7.21 20.50 -3.19
N GLY A 28 6.94 19.72 -4.22
CA GLY A 28 7.95 19.26 -5.17
C GLY A 28 8.56 17.89 -4.86
N ALA A 29 7.98 17.11 -3.96
CA ALA A 29 8.37 15.71 -3.77
C ALA A 29 7.77 14.81 -4.87
N TYR A 30 8.48 13.75 -5.23
CA TYR A 30 7.86 12.63 -5.94
C TYR A 30 7.08 11.80 -4.91
N TYR A 31 5.78 11.61 -5.13
CA TYR A 31 4.91 10.88 -4.21
C TYR A 31 4.34 9.63 -4.84
N LEU A 32 4.54 8.50 -4.17
CA LEU A 32 4.13 7.16 -4.59
C LEU A 32 3.21 6.53 -3.55
N GLU A 33 2.01 6.15 -3.98
CA GLU A 33 1.01 5.43 -3.15
C GLU A 33 1.04 3.94 -3.48
N THR A 34 1.40 3.07 -2.53
CA THR A 34 1.44 1.63 -2.78
C THR A 34 0.08 1.02 -3.05
N ASP A 35 -1.00 1.57 -2.50
CA ASP A 35 -2.36 1.12 -2.81
C ASP A 35 -2.70 1.25 -4.31
N LYS A 36 -2.17 2.29 -4.98
CA LYS A 36 -2.31 2.45 -6.44
C LYS A 36 -1.48 1.42 -7.21
N ILE A 37 -0.31 1.04 -6.67
CA ILE A 37 0.50 -0.05 -7.24
C ILE A 37 -0.28 -1.36 -7.16
N VAL A 38 -0.78 -1.72 -5.98
CA VAL A 38 -1.58 -2.94 -5.78
C VAL A 38 -2.78 -2.97 -6.73
N HIS A 39 -3.47 -1.83 -6.90
CA HIS A 39 -4.59 -1.74 -7.83
C HIS A 39 -4.19 -2.08 -9.28
N LYS A 40 -3.04 -1.60 -9.74
CA LYS A 40 -2.51 -1.92 -11.08
C LYS A 40 -2.06 -3.38 -11.19
N LEU A 41 -1.42 -3.91 -10.14
CA LEU A 41 -0.96 -5.30 -10.10
C LEU A 41 -2.11 -6.31 -10.15
N LEU A 42 -3.27 -5.97 -9.60
CA LEU A 42 -4.49 -6.78 -9.63
C LEU A 42 -5.26 -6.62 -10.97
N SER A 43 -4.53 -6.67 -12.08
CA SER A 43 -5.09 -6.79 -13.42
C SER A 43 -4.74 -8.16 -14.01
N PRO A 44 -5.66 -8.84 -14.73
CA PRO A 44 -5.42 -10.16 -15.32
C PRO A 44 -4.19 -10.21 -16.25
N ASN A 45 -3.83 -9.07 -16.83
CA ASN A 45 -2.73 -8.95 -17.79
C ASN A 45 -1.35 -8.78 -17.14
N THR A 46 -1.27 -8.61 -15.81
CA THR A 46 0.00 -8.49 -15.09
C THR A 46 0.54 -9.84 -14.63
N GLY A 47 1.86 -9.93 -14.41
CA GLY A 47 2.47 -11.13 -13.84
C GLY A 47 1.94 -11.44 -12.44
N ALA A 48 1.69 -10.41 -11.60
CA ALA A 48 1.07 -10.58 -10.29
C ALA A 48 -0.38 -11.06 -10.41
N GLY A 49 -1.18 -10.42 -11.30
CA GLY A 49 -2.56 -10.81 -11.52
C GLY A 49 -2.71 -12.27 -11.95
N LYS A 50 -1.85 -12.75 -12.86
CA LYS A 50 -1.82 -14.15 -13.27
C LYS A 50 -1.55 -15.09 -12.10
N LYS A 51 -0.54 -14.79 -11.27
CA LYS A 51 -0.25 -15.58 -10.05
C LYS A 51 -1.41 -15.59 -9.06
N VAL A 52 -2.14 -14.48 -8.95
CA VAL A 52 -3.34 -14.37 -8.08
C VAL A 52 -4.47 -15.20 -8.65
N ILE A 53 -4.68 -15.22 -9.97
CA ILE A 53 -5.66 -16.09 -10.65
C ILE A 53 -5.31 -17.55 -10.44
N ASP A 54 -4.04 -17.93 -10.63
CA ASP A 54 -3.57 -19.31 -10.40
C ASP A 54 -3.80 -19.75 -8.94
N LEU A 55 -3.66 -18.82 -7.98
CA LEU A 55 -3.87 -19.09 -6.56
C LEU A 55 -5.35 -19.20 -6.19
N LEU A 56 -6.22 -18.34 -6.73
CA LEU A 56 -7.60 -18.13 -6.26
C LEU A 56 -8.66 -18.63 -7.23
N GLY A 57 -8.33 -18.91 -8.49
CA GLY A 57 -9.25 -19.33 -9.55
C GLY A 57 -9.72 -18.17 -10.44
N GLU A 58 -10.28 -18.52 -11.59
CA GLU A 58 -10.70 -17.56 -12.63
C GLU A 58 -11.96 -16.76 -12.28
N ASP A 59 -12.75 -17.24 -11.33
CA ASP A 59 -13.99 -16.60 -10.86
C ASP A 59 -13.79 -15.25 -10.16
N ILE A 60 -12.54 -14.86 -9.89
CA ILE A 60 -12.17 -13.52 -9.42
C ILE A 60 -11.97 -12.51 -10.56
N ILE A 61 -12.05 -12.93 -11.83
CA ILE A 61 -11.86 -12.04 -12.98
C ILE A 61 -13.13 -11.23 -13.23
N ALA A 62 -12.99 -9.90 -13.23
CA ALA A 62 -14.04 -8.97 -13.61
C ALA A 62 -13.52 -8.11 -14.77
N THR A 63 -14.07 -8.25 -15.96
CA THR A 63 -13.71 -7.56 -17.21
C THR A 63 -12.19 -7.32 -17.36
N ASP A 64 -11.68 -6.15 -16.94
CA ASP A 64 -10.27 -5.75 -17.07
C ASP A 64 -9.49 -5.76 -15.76
N THR A 65 -10.13 -6.13 -14.64
CA THR A 65 -9.53 -6.13 -13.28
C THR A 65 -9.88 -7.41 -12.55
N LEU A 66 -9.19 -7.65 -11.43
CA LEU A 66 -9.60 -8.69 -10.49
C LEU A 66 -10.57 -8.11 -9.45
N ASP A 67 -11.66 -8.84 -9.19
CA ASP A 67 -12.66 -8.44 -8.19
C ASP A 67 -12.08 -8.56 -6.78
N ARG A 68 -11.76 -7.41 -6.19
CA ARG A 68 -11.18 -7.31 -4.85
C ARG A 68 -12.12 -7.84 -3.76
N ARG A 69 -13.45 -7.80 -3.97
CA ARG A 69 -14.43 -8.35 -3.01
C ARG A 69 -14.44 -9.86 -3.07
N ALA A 70 -14.40 -10.42 -4.27
CA ALA A 70 -14.28 -11.87 -4.47
C ALA A 70 -12.96 -12.40 -3.88
N ILE A 71 -11.84 -11.71 -4.14
CA ILE A 71 -10.54 -12.04 -3.54
C ILE A 71 -10.63 -12.02 -2.01
N ALA A 72 -11.11 -10.92 -1.41
CA ALA A 72 -11.26 -10.78 0.03
C ALA A 72 -12.13 -11.88 0.64
N SER A 73 -13.27 -12.19 0.02
CA SER A 73 -14.17 -13.26 0.46
C SER A 73 -13.49 -14.63 0.50
N LYS A 74 -12.62 -14.93 -0.50
CA LYS A 74 -11.89 -16.21 -0.57
C LYS A 74 -10.81 -16.33 0.51
N VAL A 75 -10.07 -15.27 0.75
CA VAL A 75 -8.92 -15.31 1.68
C VAL A 75 -9.33 -15.07 3.12
N PHE A 76 -10.46 -14.42 3.39
CA PHE A 76 -10.90 -14.00 4.73
C PHE A 76 -10.95 -15.16 5.74
N LYS A 77 -11.37 -16.35 5.31
CA LYS A 77 -11.49 -17.55 6.17
C LYS A 77 -10.30 -18.52 6.02
N GLN A 78 -9.28 -18.15 5.27
CA GLN A 78 -8.16 -19.03 4.93
C GLN A 78 -6.80 -18.34 5.15
N PRO A 79 -6.25 -18.37 6.38
CA PRO A 79 -5.00 -17.66 6.72
C PRO A 79 -3.81 -18.01 5.83
N ASN A 80 -3.72 -19.26 5.37
CA ASN A 80 -2.63 -19.68 4.46
C ASN A 80 -2.78 -19.03 3.08
N LEU A 81 -4.01 -18.98 2.56
CA LEU A 81 -4.31 -18.37 1.28
C LEU A 81 -4.06 -16.87 1.29
N LEU A 82 -4.43 -16.22 2.41
CA LEU A 82 -4.13 -14.81 2.64
C LEU A 82 -2.63 -14.54 2.65
N ARG A 83 -1.83 -15.36 3.36
CA ARG A 83 -0.36 -15.24 3.38
C ARG A 83 0.25 -15.39 2.00
N ASN A 84 -0.23 -16.36 1.21
CA ASN A 84 0.27 -16.57 -0.15
C ASN A 84 -0.05 -15.37 -1.05
N LEU A 85 -1.26 -14.82 -0.97
CA LEU A 85 -1.66 -13.62 -1.69
C LEU A 85 -0.78 -12.43 -1.30
N GLU A 86 -0.59 -12.21 0.00
CA GLU A 86 0.26 -11.13 0.52
C GLU A 86 1.70 -11.26 0.03
N SER A 87 2.28 -12.45 0.06
CA SER A 87 3.63 -12.71 -0.43
C SER A 87 3.78 -12.36 -1.92
N ILE A 88 2.80 -12.74 -2.76
CA ILE A 88 2.80 -12.37 -4.18
C ILE A 88 2.79 -10.84 -4.34
N LEU A 89 1.88 -10.16 -3.65
CA LEU A 89 1.70 -8.72 -3.80
C LEU A 89 2.87 -7.93 -3.22
N HIS A 90 3.38 -8.29 -2.03
CA HIS A 90 4.50 -7.60 -1.39
C HIS A 90 5.75 -7.63 -2.27
N THR A 91 6.09 -8.79 -2.81
CA THR A 91 7.25 -8.94 -3.71
C THR A 91 7.15 -8.00 -4.91
N GLU A 92 5.99 -7.96 -5.56
CA GLU A 92 5.80 -7.16 -6.76
C GLU A 92 5.71 -5.65 -6.44
N VAL A 93 5.11 -5.29 -5.30
CA VAL A 93 5.07 -3.89 -4.81
C VAL A 93 6.48 -3.38 -4.53
N LEU A 94 7.29 -4.14 -3.81
CA LEU A 94 8.68 -3.74 -3.51
C LEU A 94 9.51 -3.61 -4.80
N ARG A 95 9.31 -4.51 -5.76
CA ARG A 95 9.97 -4.42 -7.07
C ARG A 95 9.59 -3.14 -7.80
N GLU A 96 8.30 -2.77 -7.79
CA GLU A 96 7.82 -1.55 -8.42
C GLU A 96 8.35 -0.29 -7.71
N ILE A 97 8.38 -0.28 -6.37
CA ILE A 97 8.97 0.82 -5.59
C ILE A 97 10.43 1.03 -6.00
N LYS A 98 11.23 -0.04 -6.09
CA LYS A 98 12.63 0.03 -6.52
C LYS A 98 12.78 0.58 -7.93
N ALA A 99 11.96 0.11 -8.86
CA ALA A 99 11.98 0.57 -10.25
C ALA A 99 11.63 2.07 -10.35
N GLN A 100 10.59 2.51 -9.63
CA GLN A 100 10.18 3.92 -9.57
C GLN A 100 11.28 4.80 -8.95
N TYR A 101 11.88 4.36 -7.84
CA TYR A 101 12.98 5.09 -7.19
C TYR A 101 14.16 5.26 -8.14
N GLN A 102 14.60 4.19 -8.80
CA GLN A 102 15.72 4.24 -9.77
C GLN A 102 15.42 5.18 -10.95
N ARG A 103 14.18 5.18 -11.43
CA ARG A 103 13.75 6.10 -12.49
C ARG A 103 13.85 7.55 -12.03
N VAL A 104 13.30 7.86 -10.85
CA VAL A 104 13.31 9.20 -10.26
C VAL A 104 14.72 9.70 -9.98
N CYS A 105 15.62 8.81 -9.52
CA CYS A 105 17.06 9.14 -9.37
C CYS A 105 17.69 9.61 -10.70
N LYS A 106 17.34 8.96 -11.80
CA LYS A 106 17.89 9.31 -13.13
C LYS A 106 17.31 10.64 -13.66
N GLU A 107 16.08 10.95 -13.34
CA GLU A 107 15.42 12.20 -13.75
C GLU A 107 16.04 13.45 -13.12
N ARG A 108 16.64 13.34 -11.93
CA ARG A 108 17.28 14.43 -11.15
C ARG A 108 16.40 15.68 -10.95
N LYS A 109 15.08 15.49 -10.96
CA LYS A 109 14.10 16.59 -10.83
C LYS A 109 13.61 16.79 -9.40
N PHE A 110 13.72 15.75 -8.58
CA PHE A 110 13.14 15.73 -7.25
C PHE A 110 14.24 15.66 -6.18
N LYS A 111 13.99 16.28 -5.02
CA LYS A 111 14.84 16.16 -3.82
C LYS A 111 14.37 15.04 -2.90
N PHE A 112 13.09 14.74 -2.94
CA PHE A 112 12.43 13.77 -2.06
C PHE A 112 11.64 12.76 -2.87
N PHE A 113 11.81 11.48 -2.54
CA PHE A 113 10.99 10.37 -2.98
C PHE A 113 10.19 9.88 -1.78
N VAL A 114 8.90 10.17 -1.75
CA VAL A 114 7.99 9.82 -0.66
C VAL A 114 7.15 8.63 -1.08
N CYS A 115 7.28 7.52 -0.35
CA CYS A 115 6.51 6.31 -0.59
C CYS A 115 5.55 6.06 0.57
N GLU A 116 4.25 6.12 0.31
CA GLU A 116 3.21 5.78 1.29
C GLU A 116 3.02 4.28 1.33
N ILE A 117 3.31 3.68 2.50
CA ILE A 117 3.13 2.25 2.77
C ILE A 117 2.32 2.10 4.06
N PRO A 118 1.07 1.60 3.99
CA PRO A 118 0.20 1.51 5.16
C PRO A 118 0.54 0.36 6.10
N VAL A 119 1.25 -0.66 5.62
CA VAL A 119 1.59 -1.87 6.39
C VAL A 119 3.10 -2.07 6.34
N LEU A 120 3.75 -2.08 7.51
CA LEU A 120 5.19 -2.25 7.66
C LEU A 120 5.51 -3.73 7.86
N THR A 121 5.91 -4.41 6.80
CA THR A 121 6.47 -5.77 6.90
C THR A 121 7.98 -5.73 7.12
N GLU A 122 8.57 -6.85 7.54
CA GLU A 122 10.02 -6.97 7.71
C GLU A 122 10.77 -6.62 6.40
N GLU A 123 10.24 -7.01 5.27
CA GLU A 123 10.83 -6.73 3.96
C GLU A 123 10.80 -5.23 3.64
N VAL A 124 9.72 -4.53 3.99
CA VAL A 124 9.62 -3.06 3.85
C VAL A 124 10.64 -2.37 4.74
N MET A 125 10.79 -2.83 5.99
CA MET A 125 11.74 -2.26 6.95
C MET A 125 13.19 -2.60 6.62
N ALA A 126 13.44 -3.70 5.91
CA ALA A 126 14.77 -4.07 5.41
C ALA A 126 15.24 -3.20 4.23
N GLU A 127 14.33 -2.45 3.59
CA GLU A 127 14.72 -1.47 2.55
C GLU A 127 15.44 -0.27 3.18
N ASN A 128 16.38 0.30 2.42
CA ASN A 128 17.09 1.50 2.86
C ASN A 128 16.19 2.74 2.73
N TRP A 129 15.67 3.22 3.85
CA TRP A 129 14.94 4.47 3.99
C TRP A 129 15.82 5.51 4.69
N ASP A 130 15.94 6.70 4.13
CA ASP A 130 16.69 7.80 4.77
C ASP A 130 15.89 8.42 5.91
N LEU A 131 14.56 8.39 5.81
CA LEU A 131 13.64 8.93 6.82
C LEU A 131 12.35 8.13 6.85
N ILE A 132 11.81 7.93 8.05
CA ILE A 132 10.48 7.35 8.28
C ILE A 132 9.59 8.42 8.90
N LEU A 133 8.52 8.78 8.20
CA LEU A 133 7.48 9.70 8.67
C LEU A 133 6.23 8.92 9.06
N LYS A 134 5.94 8.89 10.35
CA LYS A 134 4.69 8.31 10.87
C LYS A 134 3.65 9.42 11.04
N VAL A 135 2.53 9.28 10.33
CA VAL A 135 1.37 10.15 10.49
C VAL A 135 0.44 9.56 11.52
N ASP A 136 0.20 10.29 12.57
CA ASP A 136 -0.70 9.90 13.65
C ASP A 136 -1.92 10.83 13.72
N SER A 137 -3.02 10.33 14.26
CA SER A 137 -4.24 11.08 14.53
C SER A 137 -4.95 10.46 15.72
N LYS A 138 -5.83 11.22 16.35
CA LYS A 138 -6.73 10.64 17.36
C LYS A 138 -7.55 9.53 16.73
N GLU A 139 -7.77 8.45 17.46
CA GLU A 139 -8.48 7.27 16.96
C GLU A 139 -9.91 7.63 16.53
N GLU A 140 -10.58 8.50 17.27
CA GLU A 140 -11.91 9.01 16.96
C GLU A 140 -11.97 9.72 15.59
N ASP A 141 -10.99 10.59 15.30
CA ASP A 141 -10.89 11.30 14.02
C ASP A 141 -10.59 10.34 12.87
N GLY A 142 -9.75 9.34 13.12
CA GLY A 142 -9.44 8.29 12.15
C GLY A 142 -10.67 7.44 11.83
N PHE A 143 -11.41 7.04 12.84
CA PHE A 143 -12.64 6.27 12.68
C PHE A 143 -13.69 7.07 11.88
N GLN A 144 -13.95 8.34 12.25
CA GLN A 144 -14.92 9.16 11.54
C GLN A 144 -14.57 9.31 10.05
N ARG A 145 -13.32 9.63 9.73
CA ARG A 145 -12.84 9.71 8.33
C ARG A 145 -12.96 8.38 7.59
N PHE A 146 -12.78 7.26 8.29
CA PHE A 146 -12.91 5.94 7.70
C PHE A 146 -14.36 5.63 7.32
N VAL A 147 -15.30 5.88 8.24
CA VAL A 147 -16.75 5.70 8.00
C VAL A 147 -17.23 6.60 6.85
N ASP A 148 -16.87 7.88 6.86
CA ASP A 148 -17.27 8.83 5.83
C ASP A 148 -16.81 8.40 4.42
N ARG A 149 -15.66 7.73 4.33
CA ARG A 149 -15.05 7.32 3.06
C ARG A 149 -15.50 5.94 2.58
N THR A 150 -15.78 5.01 3.49
CA THR A 150 -15.97 3.59 3.14
C THR A 150 -17.35 3.06 3.41
N SER A 151 -18.16 3.77 4.22
CA SER A 151 -19.45 3.29 4.76
C SER A 151 -19.32 1.97 5.54
N CYS A 152 -18.12 1.61 6.00
CA CYS A 152 -17.88 0.42 6.81
C CYS A 152 -18.11 0.72 8.29
N ASN A 153 -18.40 -0.33 9.08
CA ASN A 153 -18.67 -0.23 10.50
C ASN A 153 -17.40 -0.10 11.35
N GLN A 154 -17.60 0.14 12.66
CA GLN A 154 -16.54 0.30 13.64
C GLN A 154 -15.69 -0.97 13.81
N GLU A 155 -16.30 -2.14 13.79
CA GLU A 155 -15.62 -3.43 13.94
C GLU A 155 -14.57 -3.64 12.86
N TYR A 156 -14.92 -3.37 11.61
CA TYR A 156 -13.99 -3.48 10.48
C TYR A 156 -12.85 -2.46 10.56
N TYR A 157 -13.10 -1.25 11.09
CA TYR A 157 -12.04 -0.26 11.33
C TYR A 157 -11.05 -0.76 12.39
N HIS A 158 -11.55 -1.24 13.54
CA HIS A 158 -10.70 -1.71 14.62
C HIS A 158 -9.90 -2.95 14.22
N GLU A 159 -10.46 -3.87 13.46
CA GLU A 159 -9.77 -5.04 12.93
C GLU A 159 -8.55 -4.60 12.07
N ARG A 160 -8.74 -3.65 11.16
CA ARG A 160 -7.65 -3.12 10.35
C ARG A 160 -6.57 -2.41 11.17
N VAL A 161 -6.96 -1.60 12.15
CA VAL A 161 -6.02 -0.90 13.03
C VAL A 161 -5.26 -1.90 13.90
N SER A 162 -5.93 -2.90 14.46
CA SER A 162 -5.29 -3.95 15.28
C SER A 162 -4.24 -4.71 14.48
N ARG A 163 -4.58 -5.12 13.25
CA ARG A 163 -3.63 -5.80 12.37
C ARG A 163 -2.42 -4.91 12.02
N GLN A 164 -2.63 -3.61 11.81
CA GLN A 164 -1.52 -2.69 11.61
C GLN A 164 -0.64 -2.54 12.86
N ARG A 165 -1.23 -2.55 14.07
CA ARG A 165 -0.47 -2.50 15.34
C ARG A 165 0.43 -3.71 15.55
N GLU A 166 -0.01 -4.90 15.13
CA GLU A 166 0.79 -6.13 15.21
C GLU A 166 2.03 -6.09 14.29
N LEU A 167 1.99 -5.27 13.23
CA LEU A 167 3.03 -5.18 12.21
C LEU A 167 3.89 -3.90 12.32
N MET A 168 3.62 -3.04 13.30
CA MET A 168 4.33 -1.77 13.56
C MET A 168 5.11 -1.78 14.86
#